data_36aa781a99112b38dc127a285c193d93
#
_entry.id   36aa781a99112b38dc127a285c193d93
#
_cell.length_a   1.000
_cell.length_b   1.000
_cell.length_c   1.000
_cell.angle_alpha   90.00
_cell.angle_beta   90.00
_cell.angle_gamma   90.00
#
_symmetry.space_group_name_H-M   'P 1'
#
loop_
_entity.id
_entity.type
_entity.pdbx_description
1 polymer ?
#
loop_
_entity_poly.entity_id
_entity_poly.type
_entity_poly.pdbx_seq_one_letter_code
_entity_poly.pdbx_strand_id
1 'polypeptide(L)'
;KDEIFLNDLKNTLFLAVITGPVGYILSFLVAWLINEMGRGLRTLLTAVMYAPTLCGSMYYIWIYLFSNDRSGFINAQLIKMGLVQSPIQWLSDPQYSMTVVVVVTIWMSFGVGFLSFVAGLKSLDRTYYEAAALDGLRNRWQELYYVTFPQMGPQLLFGAVMSISGAFSVGEVNKALTGF
;
A
#
# COMPACT_ATOMS: atom_id res chain seq x y z
N LYS A 1 -13.42 -30.98 -7.66
CA LYS A 1 -12.08 -30.34 -7.76
C LYS A 1 -12.16 -28.97 -8.45
N ASP A 2 -13.08 -28.82 -9.39
CA ASP A 2 -13.21 -27.58 -10.17
C ASP A 2 -13.85 -26.44 -9.38
N GLU A 3 -14.75 -26.72 -8.44
CA GLU A 3 -15.42 -25.70 -7.62
C GLU A 3 -14.46 -24.98 -6.66
N ILE A 4 -13.51 -25.70 -6.06
CA ILE A 4 -12.50 -25.12 -5.17
C ILE A 4 -11.59 -24.16 -5.99
N PHE A 5 -11.12 -24.63 -7.14
CA PHE A 5 -10.29 -23.82 -8.03
C PHE A 5 -11.03 -22.56 -8.50
N LEU A 6 -12.31 -22.68 -8.88
CA LEU A 6 -13.10 -21.53 -9.32
C LEU A 6 -13.33 -20.51 -8.20
N ASN A 7 -13.55 -20.97 -6.98
CA ASN A 7 -13.69 -20.09 -5.82
C ASN A 7 -12.37 -19.38 -5.49
N ASP A 8 -11.25 -20.09 -5.53
CA ASP A 8 -9.93 -19.50 -5.28
C ASP A 8 -9.55 -18.50 -6.36
N LEU A 9 -9.84 -18.81 -7.62
CA LEU A 9 -9.64 -17.89 -8.74
C LEU A 9 -10.49 -16.62 -8.58
N LYS A 10 -11.78 -16.79 -8.22
CA LYS A 10 -12.69 -15.66 -7.98
C LYS A 10 -12.20 -14.77 -6.82
N ASN A 11 -11.79 -15.37 -5.72
CA ASN A 11 -11.27 -14.64 -4.55
C ASN A 11 -9.98 -13.90 -4.89
N THR A 12 -9.07 -14.54 -5.62
CA THR A 12 -7.81 -13.91 -6.07
C THR A 12 -8.08 -12.74 -7.01
N LEU A 13 -8.97 -12.91 -7.99
CA LEU A 13 -9.36 -11.83 -8.90
C LEU A 13 -10.04 -10.67 -8.14
N PHE A 14 -10.94 -10.98 -7.22
CA PHE A 14 -11.62 -9.98 -6.41
C PHE A 14 -10.60 -9.17 -5.58
N LEU A 15 -9.68 -9.84 -4.90
CA LEU A 15 -8.62 -9.21 -4.15
C LEU A 15 -7.71 -8.38 -5.06
N ALA A 16 -7.28 -8.91 -6.20
CA ALA A 16 -6.41 -8.21 -7.14
C ALA A 16 -7.05 -6.93 -7.69
N VAL A 17 -8.35 -6.98 -8.03
CA VAL A 17 -9.09 -5.81 -8.52
C VAL A 17 -9.24 -4.72 -7.46
N ILE A 18 -9.33 -5.09 -6.18
CA ILE A 18 -9.40 -4.11 -5.09
C ILE A 18 -8.00 -3.61 -4.74
N THR A 19 -7.06 -4.52 -4.45
CA THR A 19 -5.75 -4.14 -3.90
C THR A 19 -4.84 -3.49 -4.94
N GLY A 20 -4.92 -3.87 -6.21
CA GLY A 20 -4.13 -3.30 -7.30
C GLY A 20 -4.39 -1.79 -7.47
N PRO A 21 -5.59 -1.38 -7.88
CA PRO A 21 -5.90 0.03 -8.06
C PRO A 21 -5.78 0.86 -6.78
N VAL A 22 -6.25 0.32 -5.63
CA VAL A 22 -6.17 1.02 -4.34
C VAL A 22 -4.71 1.20 -3.93
N GLY A 23 -3.89 0.15 -4.01
CA GLY A 23 -2.46 0.21 -3.70
C GLY A 23 -1.72 1.19 -4.63
N TYR A 24 -2.03 1.18 -5.92
CA TYR A 24 -1.47 2.13 -6.90
C TYR A 24 -1.77 3.58 -6.54
N ILE A 25 -3.06 3.90 -6.32
CA ILE A 25 -3.50 5.26 -5.99
C ILE A 25 -2.89 5.71 -4.66
N LEU A 26 -2.92 4.86 -3.63
CA LEU A 26 -2.35 5.18 -2.33
C LEU A 26 -0.84 5.37 -2.41
N SER A 27 -0.12 4.52 -3.14
CA SER A 27 1.33 4.67 -3.34
C SER A 27 1.68 6.00 -4.00
N PHE A 28 0.92 6.41 -5.02
CA PHE A 28 1.11 7.71 -5.67
C PHE A 28 0.79 8.88 -4.72
N LEU A 29 -0.36 8.83 -4.04
CA LEU A 29 -0.77 9.89 -3.11
C LEU A 29 0.22 10.04 -1.95
N VAL A 30 0.68 8.94 -1.38
CA VAL A 30 1.68 8.97 -0.30
C VAL A 30 3.01 9.52 -0.82
N ALA A 31 3.46 9.12 -2.02
CA ALA A 31 4.67 9.68 -2.63
C ALA A 31 4.55 11.20 -2.85
N TRP A 32 3.39 11.67 -3.32
CA TRP A 32 3.11 13.08 -3.51
C TRP A 32 3.11 13.85 -2.19
N LEU A 33 2.42 13.35 -1.15
CA LEU A 33 2.42 13.96 0.18
C LEU A 33 3.83 14.02 0.79
N ILE A 34 4.59 12.94 0.69
CA ILE A 34 5.97 12.87 1.19
C ILE A 34 6.87 13.85 0.43
N ASN A 35 6.61 14.09 -0.86
CA ASN A 35 7.41 15.02 -1.66
C ASN A 35 7.30 16.46 -1.18
N GLU A 36 6.19 16.87 -0.58
CA GLU A 36 5.98 18.20 0.02
C GLU A 36 6.76 18.40 1.33
N MET A 37 7.24 17.32 1.95
CA MET A 37 7.91 17.37 3.25
C MET A 37 9.38 17.74 3.13
N GLY A 38 9.95 18.24 4.23
CA GLY A 38 11.38 18.54 4.34
C GLY A 38 12.27 17.31 4.09
N ARG A 39 13.50 17.53 3.64
CA ARG A 39 14.42 16.47 3.18
C ARG A 39 14.58 15.32 4.17
N GLY A 40 14.77 15.60 5.46
CA GLY A 40 15.00 14.56 6.49
C GLY A 40 13.77 13.67 6.68
N LEU A 41 12.59 14.29 6.87
CA LEU A 41 11.34 13.55 7.07
C LEU A 41 10.95 12.77 5.82
N ARG A 42 11.13 13.35 4.64
CA ARG A 42 10.92 12.66 3.36
C ARG A 42 11.74 11.38 3.25
N THR A 43 13.05 11.45 3.54
CA THR A 43 13.95 10.29 3.47
C THR A 43 13.53 9.21 4.46
N LEU A 44 13.22 9.60 5.70
CA LEU A 44 12.76 8.66 6.72
C LEU A 44 11.47 7.97 6.30
N LEU A 45 10.45 8.73 5.88
CA LEU A 45 9.16 8.16 5.47
C LEU A 45 9.29 7.29 4.22
N THR A 46 10.09 7.70 3.24
CA THR A 46 10.35 6.86 2.06
C THR A 46 11.01 5.54 2.46
N ALA A 47 11.98 5.56 3.38
CA ALA A 47 12.63 4.34 3.87
C ALA A 47 11.65 3.42 4.61
N VAL A 48 10.82 3.98 5.48
CA VAL A 48 9.81 3.21 6.24
C VAL A 48 8.76 2.59 5.31
N MET A 49 8.27 3.35 4.33
CA MET A 49 7.28 2.85 3.37
C MET A 49 7.86 1.79 2.43
N TYR A 50 9.14 1.91 2.07
CA TYR A 50 9.81 0.94 1.20
C TYR A 50 10.37 -0.28 1.95
N ALA A 51 10.48 -0.22 3.27
CA ALA A 51 11.03 -1.29 4.11
C ALA A 51 10.45 -2.70 3.81
N PRO A 52 9.13 -2.86 3.55
CA PRO A 52 8.55 -4.16 3.23
C PRO A 52 9.21 -4.87 2.05
N THR A 53 9.61 -4.11 1.04
CA THR A 53 10.23 -4.65 -0.17
C THR A 53 11.66 -5.13 0.05
N LEU A 54 12.36 -4.56 1.04
CA LEU A 54 13.75 -4.91 1.33
C LEU A 54 13.89 -6.20 2.16
N CYS A 55 12.89 -6.51 2.96
CA CYS A 55 12.94 -7.62 3.90
C CYS A 55 11.87 -8.66 3.53
N GLY A 56 12.24 -9.74 2.85
CA GLY A 56 11.33 -10.84 2.48
C GLY A 56 10.61 -11.50 3.67
N SER A 57 11.07 -11.25 4.90
CA SER A 57 10.48 -11.80 6.13
C SER A 57 9.54 -10.83 6.86
N MET A 58 9.14 -9.72 6.25
CA MET A 58 8.27 -8.71 6.90
C MET A 58 6.88 -9.24 7.29
N TYR A 59 6.42 -10.34 6.71
CA TYR A 59 5.16 -10.99 7.11
C TYR A 59 5.12 -11.37 8.59
N TYR A 60 6.26 -11.74 9.19
CA TYR A 60 6.30 -12.10 10.61
C TYR A 60 5.91 -10.96 11.54
N ILE A 61 6.18 -9.71 11.16
CA ILE A 61 5.73 -8.54 11.93
C ILE A 61 4.21 -8.49 11.95
N TRP A 62 3.57 -8.71 10.81
CA TRP A 62 2.12 -8.71 10.68
C TRP A 62 1.47 -9.90 11.40
N ILE A 63 2.10 -11.08 11.31
CA ILE A 63 1.66 -12.27 12.07
C ILE A 63 1.70 -11.98 13.57
N TYR A 64 2.76 -11.32 14.06
CA TYR A 64 2.84 -10.93 15.47
C TYR A 64 1.80 -9.85 15.84
N LEU A 65 1.62 -8.84 15.01
CA LEU A 65 0.65 -7.76 15.25
C LEU A 65 -0.78 -8.30 15.32
N PHE A 66 -1.16 -9.15 14.37
CA PHE A 66 -2.49 -9.76 14.24
C PHE A 66 -2.57 -11.18 14.81
N SER A 67 -1.66 -11.55 15.73
CA SER A 67 -1.73 -12.86 16.37
C SER A 67 -3.10 -13.08 17.04
N ASN A 68 -3.62 -14.31 16.91
CA ASN A 68 -4.89 -14.73 17.49
C ASN A 68 -4.86 -14.84 19.02
N ASP A 69 -3.69 -14.73 19.62
CA ASP A 69 -3.47 -14.87 21.05
C ASP A 69 -3.68 -13.56 21.83
N ARG A 70 -3.84 -13.67 23.15
CA ARG A 70 -3.85 -12.52 24.05
C ARG A 70 -2.54 -11.73 24.05
N SER A 71 -1.43 -12.38 23.70
CA SER A 71 -0.09 -11.79 23.59
C SER A 71 0.13 -11.04 22.27
N GLY A 72 -0.74 -11.22 21.26
CA GLY A 72 -0.71 -10.45 20.03
C GLY A 72 -0.84 -8.96 20.30
N PHE A 73 -0.03 -8.14 19.65
CA PHE A 73 0.08 -6.70 19.97
C PHE A 73 -1.29 -6.00 19.94
N ILE A 74 -2.08 -6.22 18.89
CA ILE A 74 -3.39 -5.57 18.74
C ILE A 74 -4.38 -6.10 19.78
N ASN A 75 -4.45 -7.41 19.98
CA ASN A 75 -5.32 -8.01 20.99
C ASN A 75 -4.97 -7.53 22.41
N ALA A 76 -3.68 -7.50 22.73
CA ALA A 76 -3.22 -7.00 24.04
C ALA A 76 -3.65 -5.55 24.28
N GLN A 77 -3.57 -4.67 23.28
CA GLN A 77 -4.00 -3.28 23.41
C GLN A 77 -5.54 -3.16 23.52
N LEU A 78 -6.29 -3.90 22.72
CA LEU A 78 -7.75 -3.88 22.75
C LEU A 78 -8.29 -4.39 24.10
N ILE A 79 -7.70 -5.45 24.66
CA ILE A 79 -8.05 -5.98 25.97
C ILE A 79 -7.68 -4.97 27.07
N LYS A 80 -6.49 -4.36 27.00
CA LYS A 80 -6.04 -3.35 27.95
C LYS A 80 -6.93 -2.10 27.94
N MET A 81 -7.46 -1.71 26.81
CA MET A 81 -8.42 -0.61 26.67
C MET A 81 -9.84 -0.99 27.09
N GLY A 82 -10.11 -2.28 27.40
CA GLY A 82 -11.44 -2.77 27.76
C GLY A 82 -12.42 -2.84 26.59
N LEU A 83 -11.94 -2.72 25.35
CA LEU A 83 -12.79 -2.75 24.15
C LEU A 83 -13.25 -4.18 23.80
N VAL A 84 -12.46 -5.19 24.16
CA VAL A 84 -12.80 -6.61 23.99
C VAL A 84 -12.43 -7.38 25.25
N GLN A 85 -13.21 -8.43 25.55
CA GLN A 85 -12.98 -9.30 26.72
C GLN A 85 -12.15 -10.54 26.37
N SER A 86 -12.21 -10.97 25.11
CA SER A 86 -11.48 -12.13 24.58
C SER A 86 -10.67 -11.74 23.35
N PRO A 87 -9.56 -12.44 23.05
CA PRO A 87 -8.76 -12.16 21.87
C PRO A 87 -9.56 -12.45 20.60
N ILE A 88 -9.45 -11.55 19.63
CA ILE A 88 -10.06 -11.68 18.31
C ILE A 88 -9.18 -12.59 17.47
N GLN A 89 -9.79 -13.51 16.73
CA GLN A 89 -9.11 -14.47 15.84
C GLN A 89 -8.84 -13.85 14.46
N TRP A 90 -7.91 -12.88 14.41
CA TRP A 90 -7.66 -12.06 13.23
C TRP A 90 -7.28 -12.85 11.98
N LEU A 91 -6.49 -13.91 12.13
CA LEU A 91 -5.93 -14.68 11.02
C LEU A 91 -6.71 -15.98 10.73
N SER A 92 -7.51 -16.46 11.71
CA SER A 92 -8.24 -17.73 11.59
C SER A 92 -9.72 -17.55 11.28
N ASP A 93 -10.31 -16.41 11.64
CA ASP A 93 -11.72 -16.14 11.35
C ASP A 93 -11.86 -15.54 9.95
N PRO A 94 -12.62 -16.16 9.03
CA PRO A 94 -12.84 -15.65 7.67
C PRO A 94 -13.36 -14.20 7.61
N GLN A 95 -14.08 -13.77 8.65
CA GLN A 95 -14.62 -12.41 8.73
C GLN A 95 -13.51 -11.35 8.84
N TYR A 96 -12.45 -11.65 9.59
CA TYR A 96 -11.36 -10.71 9.84
C TYR A 96 -10.14 -10.94 8.94
N SER A 97 -9.85 -12.20 8.61
CA SER A 97 -8.65 -12.59 7.85
C SER A 97 -8.58 -11.90 6.49
N MET A 98 -9.71 -11.79 5.77
CA MET A 98 -9.77 -11.08 4.49
C MET A 98 -9.37 -9.61 4.64
N THR A 99 -9.85 -8.93 5.69
CA THR A 99 -9.52 -7.53 5.96
C THR A 99 -8.02 -7.36 6.27
N VAL A 100 -7.47 -8.26 7.09
CA VAL A 100 -6.03 -8.25 7.41
C VAL A 100 -5.20 -8.46 6.15
N VAL A 101 -5.54 -9.42 5.31
CA VAL A 101 -4.86 -9.68 4.03
C VAL A 101 -4.88 -8.44 3.15
N VAL A 102 -6.03 -7.77 3.01
CA VAL A 102 -6.16 -6.53 2.22
C VAL A 102 -5.25 -5.42 2.76
N VAL A 103 -5.26 -5.18 4.07
CA VAL A 103 -4.43 -4.15 4.71
C VAL A 103 -2.94 -4.42 4.50
N VAL A 104 -2.50 -5.67 4.73
CA VAL A 104 -1.10 -6.06 4.53
C VAL A 104 -0.70 -5.95 3.06
N THR A 105 -1.56 -6.39 2.14
CA THR A 105 -1.29 -6.31 0.69
C THR A 105 -1.16 -4.85 0.24
N ILE A 106 -2.02 -3.96 0.72
CA ILE A 106 -1.92 -2.53 0.41
C ILE A 106 -0.60 -1.95 0.95
N TRP A 107 -0.20 -2.32 2.17
CA TRP A 107 1.09 -1.87 2.71
C TRP A 107 2.27 -2.43 1.91
N MET A 108 2.21 -3.69 1.48
CA MET A 108 3.23 -4.31 0.62
C MET A 108 3.28 -3.70 -0.79
N SER A 109 2.23 -3.00 -1.22
CA SER A 109 2.22 -2.32 -2.51
C SER A 109 3.16 -1.10 -2.60
N PHE A 110 3.66 -0.60 -1.45
CA PHE A 110 4.70 0.43 -1.40
C PHE A 110 6.08 -0.14 -1.78
N GLY A 111 6.16 -0.69 -3.00
CA GLY A 111 7.36 -1.31 -3.55
C GLY A 111 8.09 -0.43 -4.55
N VAL A 112 8.61 -1.07 -5.60
CA VAL A 112 9.41 -0.41 -6.66
C VAL A 112 8.61 0.68 -7.39
N GLY A 113 7.30 0.47 -7.59
CA GLY A 113 6.40 1.47 -8.17
C GLY A 113 6.32 2.75 -7.34
N PHE A 114 6.22 2.63 -6.02
CA PHE A 114 6.26 3.77 -5.10
C PHE A 114 7.57 4.57 -5.21
N LEU A 115 8.72 3.88 -5.25
CA LEU A 115 10.01 4.56 -5.46
C LEU A 115 10.09 5.28 -6.80
N SER A 116 9.52 4.70 -7.85
CA SER A 116 9.42 5.36 -9.16
C SER A 116 8.63 6.67 -9.08
N PHE A 117 7.52 6.68 -8.33
CA PHE A 117 6.76 7.92 -8.08
C PHE A 117 7.56 8.95 -7.31
N VAL A 118 8.25 8.55 -6.23
CA VAL A 118 9.11 9.46 -5.46
C VAL A 118 10.23 10.03 -6.33
N ALA A 119 10.85 9.22 -7.17
CA ALA A 119 11.90 9.66 -8.10
C ALA A 119 11.34 10.59 -9.19
N GLY A 120 10.20 10.25 -9.77
CA GLY A 120 9.52 11.04 -10.78
C GLY A 120 9.13 12.42 -10.25
N LEU A 121 8.51 12.50 -9.08
CA LEU A 121 8.15 13.76 -8.44
C LEU A 121 9.36 14.65 -8.14
N LYS A 122 10.52 14.06 -7.86
CA LYS A 122 11.76 14.82 -7.64
C LYS A 122 12.41 15.31 -8.94
N SER A 123 12.17 14.62 -10.05
CA SER A 123 12.74 14.99 -11.35
C SER A 123 11.97 16.10 -12.07
N LEU A 124 10.79 16.45 -11.58
CA LEU A 124 9.99 17.54 -12.15
C LEU A 124 10.68 18.89 -11.98
N ASP A 125 10.82 19.62 -13.08
CA ASP A 125 11.41 20.94 -13.07
C ASP A 125 10.43 21.94 -12.41
N ARG A 126 10.96 22.72 -11.49
CA ARG A 126 10.21 23.72 -10.76
C ARG A 126 9.65 24.82 -11.66
N THR A 127 10.28 25.07 -12.80
CA THR A 127 9.83 26.06 -13.78
C THR A 127 8.42 25.80 -14.29
N TYR A 128 7.99 24.52 -14.39
CA TYR A 128 6.61 24.19 -14.77
C TYR A 128 5.59 24.67 -13.75
N TYR A 129 5.89 24.57 -12.47
CA TYR A 129 5.02 25.03 -11.39
C TYR A 129 4.98 26.56 -11.31
N GLU A 130 6.11 27.22 -11.56
CA GLU A 130 6.20 28.68 -11.61
C GLU A 130 5.41 29.24 -12.79
N ALA A 131 5.52 28.64 -13.96
CA ALA A 131 4.71 28.99 -15.13
C ALA A 131 3.21 28.78 -14.88
N ALA A 132 2.84 27.64 -14.31
CA ALA A 132 1.46 27.32 -13.98
C ALA A 132 0.86 28.29 -12.96
N ALA A 133 1.65 28.78 -12.02
CA ALA A 133 1.23 29.82 -11.06
C ALA A 133 0.93 31.17 -11.77
N LEU A 134 1.73 31.52 -12.80
CA LEU A 134 1.46 32.69 -13.64
C LEU A 134 0.19 32.55 -14.49
N ASP A 135 -0.11 31.32 -14.92
CA ASP A 135 -1.35 30.96 -15.63
C ASP A 135 -2.59 30.91 -14.72
N GLY A 136 -2.43 31.21 -13.44
CA GLY A 136 -3.53 31.34 -12.47
C GLY A 136 -3.87 30.06 -11.69
N LEU A 137 -3.04 29.00 -11.75
CA LEU A 137 -3.20 27.85 -10.87
C LEU A 137 -2.83 28.25 -9.42
N ARG A 138 -3.80 28.11 -8.51
CA ARG A 138 -3.66 28.52 -7.10
C ARG A 138 -3.80 27.35 -6.12
N ASN A 139 -4.21 26.18 -6.61
CA ASN A 139 -4.52 25.04 -5.76
C ASN A 139 -3.60 23.85 -6.07
N ARG A 140 -3.09 23.18 -5.05
CA ARG A 140 -2.25 21.99 -5.15
C ARG A 140 -2.89 20.84 -5.95
N TRP A 141 -4.21 20.71 -5.91
CA TRP A 141 -4.93 19.73 -6.74
C TRP A 141 -4.93 20.11 -8.23
N GLN A 142 -4.97 21.41 -8.54
CA GLN A 142 -4.83 21.89 -9.91
C GLN A 142 -3.41 21.67 -10.43
N GLU A 143 -2.39 21.96 -9.63
CA GLU A 143 -0.99 21.66 -9.95
C GLU A 143 -0.78 20.15 -10.19
N LEU A 144 -1.38 19.30 -9.34
CA LEU A 144 -1.32 17.85 -9.49
C LEU A 144 -1.90 17.41 -10.84
N TYR A 145 -3.08 17.91 -11.19
CA TYR A 145 -3.80 17.48 -12.38
C TYR A 145 -3.22 18.04 -13.68
N TYR A 146 -2.87 19.36 -13.70
CA TYR A 146 -2.44 20.04 -14.92
C TYR A 146 -0.93 20.01 -15.16
N VAL A 147 -0.12 19.84 -14.11
CA VAL A 147 1.34 19.85 -14.21
C VAL A 147 1.92 18.47 -13.91
N THR A 148 1.65 17.94 -12.70
CA THR A 148 2.32 16.74 -12.21
C THR A 148 1.93 15.49 -13.01
N PHE A 149 0.64 15.22 -13.21
CA PHE A 149 0.18 14.03 -13.94
C PHE A 149 0.69 13.97 -15.38
N PRO A 150 0.61 15.04 -16.19
CA PRO A 150 1.11 15.00 -17.56
C PRO A 150 2.62 14.75 -17.66
N GLN A 151 3.39 15.30 -16.71
CA GLN A 151 4.85 15.16 -16.69
C GLN A 151 5.31 13.79 -16.18
N MET A 152 4.49 13.11 -15.38
CA MET A 152 4.82 11.82 -14.79
C MET A 152 4.34 10.60 -15.59
N GLY A 153 3.93 10.77 -16.83
CA GLY A 153 3.38 9.69 -17.67
C GLY A 153 4.18 8.37 -17.61
N PRO A 154 5.50 8.38 -17.86
CA PRO A 154 6.32 7.16 -17.82
C PRO A 154 6.34 6.48 -16.44
N GLN A 155 6.45 7.26 -15.35
CA GLN A 155 6.47 6.73 -13.99
C GLN A 155 5.10 6.19 -13.57
N LEU A 156 4.03 6.84 -14.00
CA LEU A 156 2.66 6.37 -13.77
C LEU A 156 2.41 5.05 -14.49
N LEU A 157 2.83 4.93 -15.76
CA LEU A 157 2.73 3.68 -16.50
C LEU A 157 3.53 2.56 -15.84
N PHE A 158 4.78 2.82 -15.47
CA PHE A 158 5.63 1.86 -14.77
C PHE A 158 5.01 1.41 -13.44
N GLY A 159 4.52 2.35 -12.63
CA GLY A 159 3.82 2.06 -11.38
C GLY A 159 2.56 1.22 -11.58
N ALA A 160 1.79 1.47 -12.64
CA ALA A 160 0.60 0.69 -12.99
C ALA A 160 0.96 -0.77 -13.33
N VAL A 161 1.99 -0.98 -14.16
CA VAL A 161 2.47 -2.33 -14.50
C VAL A 161 2.93 -3.07 -13.25
N MET A 162 3.71 -2.42 -12.38
CA MET A 162 4.18 -3.01 -11.12
C MET A 162 3.02 -3.32 -10.15
N SER A 163 2.03 -2.44 -10.08
CA SER A 163 0.84 -2.65 -9.24
C SER A 163 0.00 -3.84 -9.73
N ILE A 164 -0.22 -3.96 -11.04
CA ILE A 164 -0.93 -5.11 -11.62
C ILE A 164 -0.17 -6.41 -11.32
N SER A 165 1.15 -6.44 -11.56
CA SER A 165 1.98 -7.60 -11.25
C SER A 165 1.93 -7.97 -9.78
N GLY A 166 2.05 -7.00 -8.88
CA GLY A 166 1.95 -7.20 -7.42
C GLY A 166 0.58 -7.67 -6.96
N ALA A 167 -0.50 -7.20 -7.60
CA ALA A 167 -1.86 -7.60 -7.27
C ALA A 167 -2.12 -9.10 -7.50
N PHE A 168 -1.47 -9.71 -8.49
CA PHE A 168 -1.54 -11.17 -8.71
C PHE A 168 -0.72 -11.99 -7.71
N SER A 169 0.21 -11.36 -6.97
CA SER A 169 0.99 -12.02 -5.91
C SER A 169 0.26 -12.06 -4.55
N VAL A 170 -1.01 -11.62 -4.48
CA VAL A 170 -1.81 -11.64 -3.23
C VAL A 170 -1.92 -13.04 -2.63
N GLY A 171 -1.91 -14.09 -3.45
CA GLY A 171 -1.91 -15.48 -2.99
C GLY A 171 -0.71 -15.82 -2.08
N GLU A 172 0.46 -15.24 -2.33
CA GLU A 172 1.64 -15.42 -1.48
C GLU A 172 1.45 -14.74 -0.11
N VAL A 173 0.85 -13.54 -0.10
CA VAL A 173 0.52 -12.81 1.13
C VAL A 173 -0.47 -13.60 1.98
N ASN A 174 -1.53 -14.11 1.37
CA ASN A 174 -2.53 -14.93 2.05
C ASN A 174 -1.89 -16.18 2.66
N LYS A 175 -1.12 -16.94 1.87
CA LYS A 175 -0.41 -18.12 2.34
C LYS A 175 0.56 -17.81 3.48
N ALA A 176 1.27 -16.69 3.41
CA ALA A 176 2.22 -16.30 4.45
C ALA A 176 1.53 -15.93 5.77
N LEU A 177 0.34 -15.31 5.72
CA LEU A 177 -0.40 -14.85 6.91
C LEU A 177 -1.27 -15.94 7.54
N THR A 178 -1.97 -16.71 6.72
CA THR A 178 -2.97 -17.68 7.18
C THR A 178 -2.46 -19.12 7.19
N GLY A 179 -1.36 -19.39 6.50
CA GLY A 179 -0.78 -20.74 6.40
C GLY A 179 -1.47 -21.65 5.39
N PHE A 180 -2.46 -21.14 4.62
CA PHE A 180 -3.21 -21.90 3.62
C PHE A 180 -2.95 -21.40 2.21
#